data_45d8e00e01dd157b39a8d788742b019c
#
_entry.id   45d8e00e01dd157b39a8d788742b019c
#
_cell.length_a   1.000
_cell.length_b   1.000
_cell.length_c   1.000
_cell.angle_alpha   90.00
_cell.angle_beta   90.00
_cell.angle_gamma   90.00
#
_symmetry.space_group_name_H-M   'P 1'
#
loop_
_entity.id
_entity.type
_entity.pdbx_description
1 polymer ?
#
loop_
_entity_poly.entity_id
_entity_poly.type
_entity_poly.pdbx_seq_one_letter_code
_entity_poly.pdbx_strand_id
1 'polypeptide(L)'
;MRVVVEGLAHRFPGTDLLFEHLDFVAEPGSTIAVCGPSGCGKSTLLSILAGWEKPYAGTVTREGVNRVGWVFQNPYGVAERTALDHVVFPLLAKGMRRKEAELKALEAMGLFDLEYAADRRFSDLSGGEAQRLMLARAVCS
;
A
#
# COMPACT_ATOMS: atom_id res chain seq x y z
N MET A 1 6.42 16.17 3.97
CA MET A 1 5.38 15.12 4.16
C MET A 1 5.75 14.28 5.38
N ARG A 2 4.95 14.31 6.43
CA ARG A 2 5.27 13.72 7.73
C ARG A 2 3.99 13.22 8.39
N VAL A 3 4.05 12.10 9.09
CA VAL A 3 2.91 11.58 9.88
C VAL A 3 3.32 11.49 11.33
N VAL A 4 2.57 12.17 12.21
CA VAL A 4 2.79 12.18 13.65
C VAL A 4 1.65 11.46 14.34
N VAL A 5 1.97 10.47 15.16
CA VAL A 5 1.03 9.68 15.95
C VAL A 5 1.29 9.94 17.42
N GLU A 6 0.26 10.36 18.15
CA GLU A 6 0.37 10.74 19.56
C GLU A 6 -0.74 10.12 20.39
N GLY A 7 -0.37 9.35 21.40
CA GLY A 7 -1.28 8.74 22.35
C GLY A 7 -2.34 7.84 21.73
N LEU A 8 -2.04 7.22 20.59
CA LEU A 8 -3.02 6.47 19.81
C LEU A 8 -3.47 5.22 20.55
N ALA A 9 -4.78 5.06 20.64
CA ALA A 9 -5.43 3.87 21.18
C ALA A 9 -6.63 3.50 20.30
N HIS A 10 -6.90 2.21 20.19
CA HIS A 10 -8.08 1.75 19.47
C HIS A 10 -8.68 0.49 20.07
N ARG A 11 -10.02 0.44 19.98
CA ARG A 11 -10.86 -0.74 20.22
C ARG A 11 -12.11 -0.61 19.36
N PHE A 12 -12.73 -1.71 19.05
CA PHE A 12 -14.07 -1.71 18.50
C PHE A 12 -15.12 -1.68 19.60
N PRO A 13 -16.35 -1.18 19.32
CA PRO A 13 -17.41 -1.14 20.31
C PRO A 13 -17.64 -2.50 20.97
N GLY A 14 -17.62 -2.54 22.31
CA GLY A 14 -17.84 -3.77 23.09
C GLY A 14 -16.63 -4.71 23.17
N THR A 15 -15.46 -4.29 22.70
CA THR A 15 -14.21 -5.07 22.77
C THR A 15 -13.17 -4.42 23.66
N ASP A 16 -12.16 -5.21 24.06
CA ASP A 16 -10.98 -4.70 24.74
C ASP A 16 -10.11 -3.85 23.80
N LEU A 17 -9.19 -3.06 24.39
CA LEU A 17 -8.21 -2.30 23.63
C LEU A 17 -7.31 -3.23 22.82
N LEU A 18 -7.14 -2.92 21.53
CA LEU A 18 -6.18 -3.59 20.66
C LEU A 18 -4.76 -3.08 20.90
N PHE A 19 -4.62 -1.79 21.10
CA PHE A 19 -3.39 -1.10 21.44
C PHE A 19 -3.70 0.24 22.12
N GLU A 20 -2.76 0.76 22.89
CA GLU A 20 -2.85 2.05 23.56
C GLU A 20 -1.47 2.71 23.70
N HIS A 21 -1.46 4.00 23.98
CA HIS A 21 -0.25 4.80 24.21
C HIS A 21 0.79 4.69 23.06
N LEU A 22 0.32 4.58 21.83
CA LEU A 22 1.20 4.46 20.69
C LEU A 22 1.63 5.84 20.19
N ASP A 23 2.93 6.09 20.24
CA ASP A 23 3.56 7.32 19.79
C ASP A 23 4.67 7.02 18.80
N PHE A 24 4.64 7.63 17.63
CA PHE A 24 5.75 7.59 16.69
C PHE A 24 5.62 8.68 15.62
N VAL A 25 6.70 8.91 14.92
CA VAL A 25 6.77 9.83 13.77
C VAL A 25 7.30 9.09 12.56
N ALA A 26 6.57 9.19 11.45
CA ALA A 26 7.04 8.76 10.14
C ALA A 26 7.60 9.96 9.38
N GLU A 27 8.92 10.01 9.27
CA GLU A 27 9.61 11.08 8.54
C GLU A 27 9.56 10.84 7.02
N PRO A 28 9.72 11.90 6.21
CA PRO A 28 9.78 11.76 4.76
C PRO A 28 10.87 10.77 4.31
N GLY A 29 10.53 9.88 3.39
CA GLY A 29 11.45 8.87 2.86
C GLY A 29 11.73 7.70 3.80
N SER A 30 11.14 7.66 5.00
CA SER A 30 11.29 6.53 5.91
C SER A 30 10.37 5.36 5.56
N THR A 31 10.79 4.17 5.95
CA THR A 31 9.97 2.95 5.94
C THR A 31 9.79 2.48 7.37
N ILE A 32 8.55 2.29 7.78
CA ILE A 32 8.22 1.81 9.14
C ILE A 32 7.58 0.43 9.03
N ALA A 33 8.15 -0.54 9.75
CA ALA A 33 7.56 -1.87 9.89
C ALA A 33 6.66 -1.93 11.13
N VAL A 34 5.43 -2.38 10.93
CA VAL A 34 4.50 -2.67 12.02
C VAL A 34 4.49 -4.17 12.26
N CYS A 35 5.03 -4.60 13.39
CA CYS A 35 5.20 -6.00 13.74
C CYS A 35 4.35 -6.38 14.96
N GLY A 36 3.94 -7.63 15.00
CA GLY A 36 3.18 -8.19 16.12
C GLY A 36 2.43 -9.46 15.74
N PRO A 37 1.87 -10.16 16.73
CA PRO A 37 1.10 -11.38 16.48
C PRO A 37 -0.17 -11.10 15.70
N SER A 38 -0.74 -12.15 15.08
CA SER A 38 -2.03 -12.06 14.40
C SER A 38 -3.13 -11.60 15.37
N GLY A 39 -3.98 -10.67 14.91
CA GLY A 39 -5.09 -10.14 15.72
C GLY A 39 -4.72 -9.04 16.71
N CYS A 40 -3.46 -8.55 16.75
CA CYS A 40 -3.07 -7.47 17.64
C CYS A 40 -3.44 -6.05 17.14
N GLY A 41 -4.04 -5.93 15.96
CA GLY A 41 -4.51 -4.65 15.43
C GLY A 41 -3.63 -3.97 14.39
N LYS A 42 -2.67 -4.67 13.78
CA LYS A 42 -1.77 -4.11 12.74
C LYS A 42 -2.53 -3.51 11.55
N SER A 43 -3.47 -4.26 10.98
CA SER A 43 -4.29 -3.78 9.86
C SER A 43 -5.20 -2.64 10.26
N THR A 44 -5.73 -2.66 11.48
CA THR A 44 -6.53 -1.57 12.05
C THR A 44 -5.70 -0.30 12.21
N LEU A 45 -4.47 -0.42 12.71
CA LEU A 45 -3.53 0.71 12.79
C LEU A 45 -3.29 1.33 11.41
N LEU A 46 -3.01 0.51 10.38
CA LEU A 46 -2.83 0.99 9.01
C LEU A 46 -4.07 1.72 8.49
N SER A 47 -5.28 1.20 8.77
CA SER A 47 -6.54 1.85 8.39
C SER A 47 -6.72 3.21 9.05
N ILE A 48 -6.33 3.34 10.32
CA ILE A 48 -6.33 4.61 11.05
C ILE A 48 -5.30 5.58 10.43
N LEU A 49 -4.09 5.11 10.12
CA LEU A 49 -3.07 5.92 9.47
C LEU A 49 -3.50 6.38 8.07
N ALA A 50 -4.25 5.57 7.35
CA ALA A 50 -4.83 5.92 6.06
C ALA A 50 -6.01 6.90 6.16
N GLY A 51 -6.60 7.05 7.35
CA GLY A 51 -7.77 7.88 7.57
C GLY A 51 -9.11 7.20 7.27
N TRP A 52 -9.11 5.88 7.13
CA TRP A 52 -10.33 5.10 6.87
C TRP A 52 -11.06 4.70 8.15
N GLU A 53 -10.32 4.62 9.25
CA GLU A 53 -10.85 4.31 10.57
C GLU A 53 -10.53 5.45 11.53
N LYS A 54 -11.49 5.79 12.39
CA LYS A 54 -11.30 6.81 13.43
C LYS A 54 -10.75 6.14 14.69
N PRO A 55 -9.65 6.64 15.29
CA PRO A 55 -9.13 6.05 16.50
C PRO A 55 -10.06 6.26 17.70
N TYR A 56 -10.00 5.34 18.67
CA TYR A 56 -10.70 5.48 19.94
C TYR A 56 -10.18 6.66 20.75
N ALA A 57 -8.85 6.84 20.79
CA ALA A 57 -8.18 7.95 21.45
C ALA A 57 -6.86 8.29 20.74
N GLY A 58 -6.34 9.47 21.02
CA GLY A 58 -5.11 9.96 20.40
C GLY A 58 -5.34 10.63 19.06
N THR A 59 -4.23 11.02 18.43
CA THR A 59 -4.27 11.79 17.17
C THR A 59 -3.31 11.24 16.13
N VAL A 60 -3.68 11.39 14.87
CA VAL A 60 -2.82 11.17 13.71
C VAL A 60 -2.80 12.46 12.90
N THR A 61 -1.64 13.12 12.85
CA THR A 61 -1.45 14.35 12.07
C THR A 61 -0.67 14.02 10.80
N ARG A 62 -1.20 14.42 9.64
CA ARG A 62 -0.63 14.18 8.30
C ARG A 62 -0.19 15.51 7.71
N GLU A 63 1.06 15.88 7.93
CA GLU A 63 1.64 17.14 7.44
C GLU A 63 2.10 16.99 5.99
N GLY A 64 1.50 17.75 5.07
CA GLY A 64 1.85 17.73 3.64
C GLY A 64 1.57 16.41 2.93
N VAL A 65 0.72 15.55 3.47
CA VAL A 65 0.29 14.30 2.83
C VAL A 65 -0.91 14.58 1.95
N ASN A 66 -0.73 14.52 0.64
CA ASN A 66 -1.78 14.78 -0.34
C ASN A 66 -2.51 13.52 -0.79
N ARG A 67 -1.84 12.37 -0.74
CA ARG A 67 -2.38 11.08 -1.19
C ARG A 67 -1.91 9.95 -0.29
N VAL A 68 -2.76 8.97 -0.10
CA VAL A 68 -2.43 7.69 0.56
C VAL A 68 -2.62 6.58 -0.45
N GLY A 69 -1.56 5.81 -0.71
CA GLY A 69 -1.63 4.57 -1.46
C GLY A 69 -1.86 3.39 -0.52
N TRP A 70 -2.55 2.37 -1.00
CA TRP A 70 -2.81 1.16 -0.25
C TRP A 70 -2.51 -0.09 -1.06
N VAL A 71 -1.82 -1.03 -0.46
CA VAL A 71 -1.60 -2.36 -1.02
C VAL A 71 -2.22 -3.38 -0.08
N PHE A 72 -3.21 -4.13 -0.58
CA PHE A 72 -3.91 -5.14 0.22
C PHE A 72 -3.04 -6.36 0.47
N GLN A 73 -3.31 -7.06 1.57
CA GLN A 73 -2.64 -8.29 1.94
C GLN A 73 -2.78 -9.37 0.85
N ASN A 74 -3.96 -9.49 0.25
CA ASN A 74 -4.22 -10.40 -0.85
C ASN A 74 -4.13 -9.63 -2.17
N PRO A 75 -3.24 -10.01 -3.10
CA PRO A 75 -3.16 -9.39 -4.40
C PRO A 75 -4.44 -9.66 -5.21
N TYR A 76 -4.85 -8.68 -5.97
CA TYR A 76 -6.01 -8.81 -6.86
C TYR A 76 -5.71 -8.19 -8.22
N GLY A 77 -6.27 -8.79 -9.25
CA GLY A 77 -6.09 -8.34 -10.62
C GLY A 77 -7.07 -9.00 -11.58
N VAL A 78 -6.97 -8.62 -12.83
CA VAL A 78 -7.75 -9.20 -13.92
C VAL A 78 -6.99 -10.39 -14.48
N ALA A 79 -7.52 -11.59 -14.31
CA ALA A 79 -6.86 -12.87 -14.61
C ALA A 79 -6.21 -12.91 -16.01
N GLU A 80 -6.92 -12.43 -17.02
CA GLU A 80 -6.53 -12.50 -18.44
C GLU A 80 -5.62 -11.33 -18.90
N ARG A 81 -5.43 -10.34 -18.06
CA ARG A 81 -4.53 -9.21 -18.37
C ARG A 81 -3.10 -9.52 -17.96
N THR A 82 -2.17 -8.96 -18.70
CA THR A 82 -0.75 -9.13 -18.39
C THR A 82 -0.35 -8.40 -17.12
N ALA A 83 0.74 -8.83 -16.50
CA ALA A 83 1.35 -8.12 -15.36
C ALA A 83 1.64 -6.66 -15.73
N LEU A 84 2.23 -6.42 -16.90
CA LEU A 84 2.52 -5.08 -17.40
C LEU A 84 1.25 -4.21 -17.48
N ASP A 85 0.14 -4.74 -17.98
CA ASP A 85 -1.11 -3.98 -18.10
C ASP A 85 -1.60 -3.46 -16.75
N HIS A 86 -1.42 -4.22 -15.66
CA HIS A 86 -1.81 -3.80 -14.31
C HIS A 86 -1.00 -2.58 -13.80
N VAL A 87 0.26 -2.50 -14.18
CA VAL A 87 1.14 -1.39 -13.78
C VAL A 87 1.00 -0.19 -14.71
N VAL A 88 0.71 -0.43 -15.98
CA VAL A 88 0.45 0.60 -16.99
C VAL A 88 -0.85 1.35 -16.71
N PHE A 89 -1.88 0.66 -16.26
CA PHE A 89 -3.23 1.21 -16.11
C PHE A 89 -3.30 2.51 -15.31
N PRO A 90 -2.72 2.65 -14.11
CA PRO A 90 -2.75 3.91 -13.37
C PRO A 90 -2.01 5.05 -14.08
N LEU A 91 -1.01 4.76 -14.88
CA LEU A 91 -0.28 5.76 -15.67
C LEU A 91 -1.14 6.29 -16.83
N LEU A 92 -1.87 5.40 -17.50
CA LEU A 92 -2.85 5.80 -18.52
C LEU A 92 -3.97 6.66 -17.92
N ALA A 93 -4.45 6.30 -16.72
CA ALA A 93 -5.47 7.08 -16.02
C ALA A 93 -5.01 8.50 -15.68
N LYS A 94 -3.71 8.74 -15.57
CA LYS A 94 -3.10 10.07 -15.42
C LYS A 94 -2.90 10.81 -16.75
N GLY A 95 -3.32 10.23 -17.87
CA GLY A 95 -3.21 10.82 -19.21
C GLY A 95 -1.88 10.56 -19.92
N MET A 96 -1.04 9.66 -19.41
CA MET A 96 0.21 9.32 -20.05
C MET A 96 -0.04 8.53 -21.35
N ARG A 97 0.80 8.75 -22.38
CA ARG A 97 0.73 7.97 -23.62
C ARG A 97 1.17 6.53 -23.37
N ARG A 98 0.53 5.56 -24.03
CA ARG A 98 0.76 4.12 -23.85
C ARG A 98 2.24 3.74 -23.86
N LYS A 99 2.97 4.19 -24.87
CA LYS A 99 4.39 3.86 -25.04
C LYS A 99 5.27 4.35 -23.88
N GLU A 100 4.99 5.55 -23.38
CA GLU A 100 5.68 6.13 -22.22
C GLU A 100 5.28 5.41 -20.93
N ALA A 101 4.00 5.08 -20.78
CA ALA A 101 3.49 4.35 -19.63
C ALA A 101 4.10 2.95 -19.52
N GLU A 102 4.29 2.25 -20.63
CA GLU A 102 4.95 0.93 -20.66
C GLU A 102 6.40 1.00 -20.19
N LEU A 103 7.16 2.01 -20.63
CA LEU A 103 8.54 2.19 -20.18
C LEU A 103 8.61 2.44 -18.67
N LYS A 104 7.78 3.34 -18.15
CA LYS A 104 7.72 3.61 -16.71
C LYS A 104 7.22 2.43 -15.90
N ALA A 105 6.27 1.68 -16.43
CA ALA A 105 5.77 0.48 -15.78
C ALA A 105 6.86 -0.60 -15.67
N LEU A 106 7.66 -0.80 -16.72
CA LEU A 106 8.80 -1.71 -16.70
C LEU A 106 9.87 -1.28 -15.68
N GLU A 107 10.18 0.02 -15.60
CA GLU A 107 11.06 0.55 -14.57
C GLU A 107 10.53 0.25 -13.15
N ALA A 108 9.24 0.49 -12.91
CA ALA A 108 8.61 0.17 -11.62
C ALA A 108 8.63 -1.34 -11.33
N MET A 109 8.39 -2.18 -12.32
CA MET A 109 8.50 -3.63 -12.16
C MET A 109 9.94 -4.08 -11.86
N GLY A 110 10.94 -3.40 -12.42
CA GLY A 110 12.36 -3.64 -12.15
C GLY A 110 12.76 -3.37 -10.69
N LEU A 111 12.11 -2.39 -10.02
CA LEU A 111 12.33 -2.15 -8.60
C LEU A 111 11.95 -3.35 -7.71
N PHE A 112 11.14 -4.25 -8.21
CA PHE A 112 10.64 -5.43 -7.50
C PHE A 112 11.07 -6.75 -8.17
N ASP A 113 12.10 -6.71 -9.02
CA ASP A 113 12.62 -7.88 -9.75
C ASP A 113 11.53 -8.65 -10.51
N LEU A 114 10.68 -7.95 -11.24
CA LEU A 114 9.49 -8.53 -11.88
C LEU A 114 9.41 -8.28 -13.40
N GLU A 115 10.42 -7.69 -14.02
CA GLU A 115 10.44 -7.37 -15.46
C GLU A 115 10.26 -8.63 -16.34
N TYR A 116 10.84 -9.75 -15.93
CA TYR A 116 10.75 -11.02 -16.65
C TYR A 116 9.31 -11.54 -16.80
N ALA A 117 8.41 -11.12 -15.93
CA ALA A 117 7.02 -11.56 -15.90
C ALA A 117 6.05 -10.57 -16.57
N ALA A 118 6.56 -9.52 -17.22
CA ALA A 118 5.75 -8.43 -17.80
C ALA A 118 4.64 -8.94 -18.73
N ASP A 119 4.93 -9.91 -19.56
CA ASP A 119 4.00 -10.47 -20.55
C ASP A 119 3.16 -11.65 -20.03
N ARG A 120 3.39 -12.09 -18.78
CA ARG A 120 2.59 -13.15 -18.17
C ARG A 120 1.22 -12.64 -17.77
N ARG A 121 0.21 -13.48 -17.89
CA ARG A 121 -1.12 -13.19 -17.34
C ARG A 121 -1.08 -13.13 -15.84
N PHE A 122 -1.94 -12.31 -15.24
CA PHE A 122 -2.05 -12.22 -13.79
C PHE A 122 -2.35 -13.57 -13.15
N SER A 123 -3.21 -14.38 -13.80
CA SER A 123 -3.55 -15.74 -13.36
C SER A 123 -2.35 -16.71 -13.27
N ASP A 124 -1.29 -16.42 -14.03
CA ASP A 124 -0.11 -17.29 -14.12
C ASP A 124 1.01 -16.89 -13.15
N LEU A 125 0.81 -15.81 -12.41
CA LEU A 125 1.75 -15.34 -11.41
C LEU A 125 1.66 -16.17 -10.13
N SER A 126 2.82 -16.42 -9.49
CA SER A 126 2.83 -16.92 -8.11
C SER A 126 2.26 -15.88 -7.15
N GLY A 127 1.90 -16.29 -5.94
CA GLY A 127 1.41 -15.37 -4.91
C GLY A 127 2.41 -14.26 -4.59
N GLY A 128 3.70 -14.60 -4.50
CA GLY A 128 4.76 -13.61 -4.28
C GLY A 128 4.95 -12.67 -5.47
N GLU A 129 4.89 -13.17 -6.69
CA GLU A 129 4.95 -12.35 -7.90
C GLU A 129 3.75 -11.39 -7.99
N ALA A 130 2.54 -11.88 -7.72
CA ALA A 130 1.34 -11.06 -7.68
C ALA A 130 1.42 -9.96 -6.61
N GLN A 131 1.96 -10.27 -5.44
CA GLN A 131 2.15 -9.29 -4.36
C GLN A 131 3.16 -8.21 -4.77
N ARG A 132 4.29 -8.57 -5.34
CA ARG A 132 5.28 -7.62 -5.86
C ARG A 132 4.72 -6.76 -7.00
N LEU A 133 3.84 -7.34 -7.84
CA LEU A 133 3.13 -6.60 -8.87
C LEU A 133 2.24 -5.49 -8.28
N MET A 134 1.55 -5.77 -7.17
CA MET A 134 0.73 -4.75 -6.49
C MET A 134 1.59 -3.61 -5.95
N LEU A 135 2.82 -3.89 -5.49
CA LEU A 135 3.77 -2.85 -5.08
C LEU A 135 4.22 -2.00 -6.28
N ALA A 136 4.58 -2.61 -7.39
CA ALA A 136 4.95 -1.90 -8.63
C ALA A 136 3.79 -1.01 -9.13
N ARG A 137 2.57 -1.53 -9.10
CA ARG A 137 1.36 -0.76 -9.44
C ARG A 137 1.16 0.43 -8.50
N ALA A 138 1.36 0.26 -7.19
CA ALA A 138 1.23 1.33 -6.21
C ALA A 138 2.23 2.47 -6.44
N VAL A 139 3.46 2.16 -6.83
CA VAL A 139 4.48 3.16 -7.19
C VAL A 139 4.03 4.01 -8.38
N CYS A 140 3.30 3.45 -9.32
CA CYS A 140 2.78 4.13 -10.51
C CYS A 140 1.43 4.86 -10.28
N SER A 141 0.78 4.61 -9.16
CA SER A 141 -0.55 5.16 -8.83
C SER A 141 -0.55 6.62 -8.43
#